data_8e896d558abd942bc5921c8570e4ebc4
#
_entry.id   8e896d558abd942bc5921c8570e4ebc4
#
_cell.length_a   1.000
_cell.length_b   1.000
_cell.length_c   1.000
_cell.angle_alpha   90.00
_cell.angle_beta   90.00
_cell.angle_gamma   90.00
#
_symmetry.space_group_name_H-M   'P 1'
#
loop_
_entity.id
_entity.type
_entity.pdbx_description
1 polymer ?
#
loop_
_entity_poly.entity_id
_entity_poly.type
_entity_poly.pdbx_seq_one_letter_code
_entity_poly.pdbx_strand_id
1 'polypeptide(L)'
;MVPELRKEEILKSIKKRDISYIKDLAAELNISLSTVRRDVAALEQEGSVIVMRGGAVKYKAEDFDEPVVKKKLIHSEEKEIIARKAAALVEDGDCVYVDSGTTTVGMLKYLQGKRITIVSSSTELLDNLPIKNAKCILLGGEVRDDLESVLGALTEKMISDMYFDKAFIGANGYIPDGGIYTYDDREARKKVIVKDHSKVVYVLMDTSKKNKYAFSKVFDFGEAILITEEEDNR
;
A
#
# COMPACT_ATOMS: atom_id res chain seq x y z
N MET A 1 18.20 27.54 5.68
CA MET A 1 17.48 26.25 5.68
C MET A 1 17.90 25.48 4.44
N VAL A 2 18.27 24.22 4.59
CA VAL A 2 18.67 23.33 3.49
C VAL A 2 17.48 23.15 2.54
N PRO A 3 17.68 23.07 1.20
CA PRO A 3 16.57 23.00 0.23
C PRO A 3 15.58 21.86 0.50
N GLU A 4 16.06 20.67 0.83
CA GLU A 4 15.23 19.48 1.10
C GLU A 4 14.32 19.70 2.32
N LEU A 5 14.87 20.15 3.46
CA LEU A 5 14.09 20.45 4.67
C LEU A 5 13.08 21.58 4.43
N ARG A 6 13.42 22.53 3.55
CA ARG A 6 12.52 23.62 3.20
C ARG A 6 11.34 23.14 2.35
N LYS A 7 11.57 22.25 1.40
CA LYS A 7 10.50 21.59 0.62
C LYS A 7 9.57 20.78 1.50
N GLU A 8 10.10 20.06 2.48
CA GLU A 8 9.29 19.32 3.46
C GLU A 8 8.38 20.24 4.27
N GLU A 9 8.89 21.38 4.77
CA GLU A 9 8.07 22.33 5.53
C GLU A 9 7.00 23.02 4.67
N ILE A 10 7.33 23.35 3.40
CA ILE A 10 6.36 23.86 2.42
C ILE A 10 5.25 22.81 2.20
N LEU A 11 5.62 21.55 1.95
CA LEU A 11 4.67 20.46 1.72
C LEU A 11 3.79 20.21 2.94
N LYS A 12 4.35 20.24 4.14
CA LYS A 12 3.64 20.11 5.41
C LYS A 12 2.62 21.23 5.62
N SER A 13 2.96 22.47 5.25
CA SER A 13 2.02 23.60 5.30
C SER A 13 0.90 23.47 4.28
N ILE A 14 1.19 22.99 3.06
CA ILE A 14 0.19 22.74 2.02
C ILE A 14 -0.76 21.62 2.44
N LYS A 15 -0.28 20.52 3.04
CA LYS A 15 -1.10 19.39 3.51
C LYS A 15 -2.13 19.76 4.58
N LYS A 16 -1.92 20.82 5.32
CA LYS A 16 -2.86 21.29 6.36
C LYS A 16 -4.12 21.98 5.81
N ARG A 17 -4.13 22.33 4.52
CA ARG A 17 -5.18 23.12 3.89
C ARG A 17 -5.57 22.49 2.56
N ASP A 18 -6.82 22.61 2.16
CA ASP A 18 -7.26 22.12 0.85
C ASP A 18 -6.55 22.91 -0.29
N ILE A 19 -6.43 24.22 -0.13
CA ILE A 19 -5.70 25.12 -1.06
C ILE A 19 -4.81 26.07 -0.26
N SER A 20 -3.56 26.24 -0.69
CA SER A 20 -2.60 27.21 -0.19
C SER A 20 -2.20 28.19 -1.30
N TYR A 21 -1.79 29.39 -0.95
CA TYR A 21 -1.22 30.33 -1.94
C TYR A 21 0.26 30.52 -1.69
N ILE A 22 1.05 30.59 -2.78
CA ILE A 22 2.51 30.74 -2.71
C ILE A 22 2.92 31.95 -1.85
N LYS A 23 2.16 33.07 -1.91
CA LYS A 23 2.41 34.28 -1.11
C LYS A 23 2.18 34.03 0.39
N ASP A 24 1.19 33.23 0.73
CA ASP A 24 0.85 32.95 2.13
C ASP A 24 1.86 31.96 2.74
N LEU A 25 2.30 30.98 1.95
CA LEU A 25 3.40 30.07 2.30
C LEU A 25 4.72 30.84 2.54
N ALA A 26 5.01 31.84 1.71
CA ALA A 26 6.19 32.68 1.86
C ALA A 26 6.15 33.46 3.18
N ALA A 27 5.01 34.03 3.53
CA ALA A 27 4.81 34.76 4.78
C ALA A 27 4.85 33.83 6.00
N GLU A 28 4.16 32.68 5.96
CA GLU A 28 4.08 31.70 7.05
C GLU A 28 5.46 31.13 7.42
N LEU A 29 6.25 30.80 6.40
CA LEU A 29 7.56 30.15 6.60
C LEU A 29 8.72 31.15 6.66
N ASN A 30 8.43 32.47 6.54
CA ASN A 30 9.42 33.55 6.50
C ASN A 30 10.51 33.31 5.44
N ILE A 31 10.07 32.96 4.22
CA ILE A 31 10.92 32.65 3.08
C ILE A 31 10.58 33.60 1.93
N SER A 32 11.58 33.95 1.09
CA SER A 32 11.30 34.81 -0.06
C SER A 32 10.33 34.19 -1.05
N LEU A 33 9.45 34.98 -1.64
CA LEU A 33 8.46 34.54 -2.63
C LEU A 33 9.10 33.79 -3.82
N SER A 34 10.30 34.25 -4.25
CA SER A 34 11.04 33.61 -5.33
C SER A 34 11.55 32.22 -4.95
N THR A 35 11.96 32.03 -3.71
CA THR A 35 12.40 30.74 -3.18
C THR A 35 11.22 29.77 -3.09
N VAL A 36 10.09 30.21 -2.54
CA VAL A 36 8.90 29.35 -2.44
C VAL A 36 8.39 28.96 -3.83
N ARG A 37 8.40 29.90 -4.82
CA ARG A 37 8.05 29.57 -6.20
C ARG A 37 8.92 28.47 -6.81
N ARG A 38 10.24 28.54 -6.59
CA ARG A 38 11.20 27.55 -7.08
C ARG A 38 10.97 26.19 -6.44
N ASP A 39 10.78 26.16 -5.10
CA ASP A 39 10.57 24.92 -4.38
C ASP A 39 9.21 24.29 -4.69
N VAL A 40 8.15 25.07 -4.84
CA VAL A 40 6.83 24.62 -5.28
C VAL A 40 6.88 24.07 -6.71
N ALA A 41 7.63 24.72 -7.62
CA ALA A 41 7.82 24.20 -8.98
C ALA A 41 8.58 22.86 -8.97
N ALA A 42 9.57 22.69 -8.10
CA ALA A 42 10.25 21.42 -7.91
C ALA A 42 9.30 20.34 -7.36
N LEU A 43 8.49 20.67 -6.35
CA LEU A 43 7.46 19.77 -5.80
C LEU A 43 6.38 19.41 -6.83
N GLU A 44 6.06 20.31 -7.76
CA GLU A 44 5.16 20.01 -8.89
C GLU A 44 5.80 19.04 -9.88
N GLN A 45 7.08 19.24 -10.23
CA GLN A 45 7.83 18.27 -11.06
C GLN A 45 7.99 16.91 -10.39
N GLU A 46 8.14 16.88 -9.05
CA GLU A 46 8.15 15.67 -8.23
C GLU A 46 6.75 15.04 -8.08
N GLY A 47 5.69 15.70 -8.60
CA GLY A 47 4.32 15.22 -8.56
C GLY A 47 3.62 15.36 -7.19
N SER A 48 4.22 16.07 -6.23
CA SER A 48 3.70 16.21 -4.86
C SER A 48 2.63 17.29 -4.71
N VAL A 49 2.57 18.25 -5.65
CA VAL A 49 1.59 19.34 -5.62
C VAL A 49 1.07 19.66 -7.01
N ILE A 50 -0.08 20.31 -7.10
CA ILE A 50 -0.63 20.90 -8.34
C ILE A 50 -0.61 22.40 -8.19
N VAL A 51 0.04 23.10 -9.13
CA VAL A 51 0.04 24.56 -9.18
C VAL A 51 -1.10 25.04 -10.11
N MET A 52 -1.97 25.86 -9.57
CA MET A 52 -3.11 26.43 -10.29
C MET A 52 -2.85 27.88 -10.66
N ARG A 53 -3.66 28.40 -11.59
CA ARG A 53 -3.60 29.82 -11.99
C ARG A 53 -3.76 30.74 -10.77
N GLY A 54 -3.02 31.84 -10.75
CA GLY A 54 -3.03 32.79 -9.62
C GLY A 54 -2.10 32.44 -8.46
N GLY A 55 -1.27 31.40 -8.59
CA GLY A 55 -0.33 30.98 -7.53
C GLY A 55 -0.98 30.21 -6.40
N ALA A 56 -2.17 29.66 -6.62
CA ALA A 56 -2.77 28.69 -5.74
C ALA A 56 -2.06 27.35 -5.90
N VAL A 57 -1.84 26.64 -4.79
CA VAL A 57 -1.18 25.34 -4.74
C VAL A 57 -2.05 24.41 -3.93
N LYS A 58 -2.35 23.26 -4.50
CA LYS A 58 -3.04 22.18 -3.83
C LYS A 58 -2.08 21.02 -3.63
N TYR A 59 -2.12 20.40 -2.45
CA TYR A 59 -1.46 19.12 -2.28
C TYR A 59 -2.08 18.16 -3.29
N LYS A 60 -1.25 17.58 -4.11
CA LYS A 60 -1.69 16.45 -4.92
C LYS A 60 -1.75 15.29 -3.95
N ALA A 61 -2.91 15.13 -3.30
CA ALA A 61 -3.21 13.87 -2.64
C ALA A 61 -2.84 12.79 -3.65
N GLU A 62 -2.04 11.84 -3.22
CA GLU A 62 -1.61 10.75 -4.08
C GLU A 62 -2.86 10.01 -4.58
N ASP A 63 -3.44 10.49 -5.69
CA ASP A 63 -4.48 9.77 -6.44
C ASP A 63 -3.85 8.60 -7.20
N PHE A 64 -2.54 8.38 -7.03
CA PHE A 64 -1.78 7.30 -7.63
C PHE A 64 -1.02 6.55 -6.55
N ASP A 65 -1.05 5.26 -6.66
CA ASP A 65 -0.27 4.37 -5.81
C ASP A 65 1.23 4.65 -5.99
N GLU A 66 1.98 4.79 -4.88
CA GLU A 66 3.43 4.97 -4.99
C GLU A 66 4.07 3.71 -5.57
N PRO A 67 5.10 3.88 -6.45
CA PRO A 67 5.86 2.74 -6.93
C PRO A 67 6.36 1.86 -5.79
N VAL A 68 6.31 0.55 -5.98
CA VAL A 68 6.71 -0.44 -4.97
C VAL A 68 8.12 -0.19 -4.44
N VAL A 69 9.05 0.24 -5.30
CA VAL A 69 10.44 0.55 -4.91
C VAL A 69 10.49 1.61 -3.80
N LYS A 70 9.67 2.66 -3.88
CA LYS A 70 9.56 3.67 -2.81
C LYS A 70 8.89 3.09 -1.56
N LYS A 71 7.80 2.35 -1.74
CA LYS A 71 7.08 1.72 -0.63
C LYS A 71 7.96 0.79 0.18
N LYS A 72 8.91 0.08 -0.43
CA LYS A 72 9.85 -0.82 0.27
C LYS A 72 10.70 -0.09 1.31
N LEU A 73 11.03 1.18 1.08
CA LEU A 73 11.91 1.97 1.94
C LEU A 73 11.17 2.69 3.09
N ILE A 74 9.84 2.84 2.97
CA ILE A 74 9.02 3.57 3.94
C ILE A 74 8.46 2.58 4.95
N HIS A 75 8.58 2.88 6.25
CA HIS A 75 8.06 2.06 7.35
C HIS A 75 8.55 0.60 7.30
N SER A 76 9.84 0.40 7.01
CA SER A 76 10.41 -0.93 6.81
C SER A 76 10.42 -1.77 8.10
N GLU A 77 10.62 -1.16 9.26
CA GLU A 77 10.63 -1.85 10.56
C GLU A 77 9.20 -2.28 10.95
N GLU A 78 8.22 -1.40 10.78
CA GLU A 78 6.82 -1.70 11.02
C GLU A 78 6.33 -2.84 10.12
N LYS A 79 6.65 -2.79 8.83
CA LYS A 79 6.31 -3.86 7.88
C LYS A 79 6.95 -5.20 8.24
N GLU A 80 8.17 -5.16 8.75
CA GLU A 80 8.87 -6.36 9.20
C GLU A 80 8.16 -7.01 10.39
N ILE A 81 7.70 -6.23 11.37
CA ILE A 81 6.93 -6.72 12.51
C ILE A 81 5.61 -7.34 12.03
N ILE A 82 4.89 -6.63 11.14
CA ILE A 82 3.61 -7.09 10.58
C ILE A 82 3.80 -8.41 9.81
N ALA A 83 4.83 -8.47 8.96
CA ALA A 83 5.14 -9.65 8.16
C ALA A 83 5.41 -10.89 9.03
N ARG A 84 6.14 -10.74 10.14
CA ARG A 84 6.39 -11.81 11.12
C ARG A 84 5.10 -12.25 11.81
N LYS A 85 4.27 -11.31 12.27
CA LYS A 85 2.98 -11.62 12.88
C LYS A 85 2.10 -12.42 11.92
N ALA A 86 1.99 -11.96 10.67
CA ALA A 86 1.20 -12.62 9.63
C ALA A 86 1.71 -14.04 9.34
N ALA A 87 3.00 -14.21 9.15
CA ALA A 87 3.60 -15.53 8.87
C ALA A 87 3.42 -16.54 10.04
N ALA A 88 3.36 -16.05 11.29
CA ALA A 88 3.11 -16.90 12.45
C ALA A 88 1.70 -17.51 12.46
N LEU A 89 0.74 -16.89 11.77
CA LEU A 89 -0.64 -17.39 11.65
C LEU A 89 -0.80 -18.52 10.63
N VAL A 90 0.19 -18.75 9.79
CA VAL A 90 0.15 -19.80 8.76
C VAL A 90 0.53 -21.14 9.36
N GLU A 91 -0.26 -22.18 9.09
CA GLU A 91 -0.09 -23.54 9.59
C GLU A 91 0.26 -24.51 8.46
N ASP A 92 0.85 -25.65 8.81
CA ASP A 92 1.10 -26.74 7.84
C ASP A 92 -0.24 -27.25 7.26
N GLY A 93 -0.28 -27.36 5.95
CA GLY A 93 -1.48 -27.77 5.21
C GLY A 93 -2.29 -26.62 4.64
N ASP A 94 -2.05 -25.37 5.08
CA ASP A 94 -2.78 -24.21 4.57
C ASP A 94 -2.55 -23.98 3.07
N CYS A 95 -3.61 -23.57 2.39
CA CYS A 95 -3.56 -22.87 1.11
C CYS A 95 -3.70 -21.36 1.40
N VAL A 96 -2.63 -20.61 1.18
CA VAL A 96 -2.59 -19.18 1.51
C VAL A 96 -2.49 -18.32 0.27
N TYR A 97 -3.27 -17.23 0.24
CA TYR A 97 -3.09 -16.16 -0.73
C TYR A 97 -2.20 -15.07 -0.15
N VAL A 98 -1.18 -14.66 -0.91
CA VAL A 98 -0.27 -13.55 -0.55
C VAL A 98 -0.35 -12.49 -1.64
N ASP A 99 -0.84 -11.31 -1.28
CA ASP A 99 -1.00 -10.18 -2.18
C ASP A 99 0.35 -9.55 -2.58
N SER A 100 0.34 -8.63 -3.55
CA SER A 100 1.51 -7.95 -4.10
C SER A 100 2.05 -6.78 -3.25
N GLY A 101 1.41 -6.43 -2.14
CA GLY A 101 1.87 -5.35 -1.28
C GLY A 101 3.22 -5.64 -0.61
N THR A 102 4.06 -4.61 -0.43
CA THR A 102 5.40 -4.76 0.17
C THR A 102 5.40 -5.40 1.56
N THR A 103 4.35 -5.16 2.35
CA THR A 103 4.17 -5.79 3.67
C THR A 103 3.83 -7.26 3.55
N THR A 104 2.93 -7.62 2.60
CA THR A 104 2.49 -9.01 2.38
C THR A 104 3.60 -9.86 1.78
N VAL A 105 4.30 -9.36 0.77
CA VAL A 105 5.46 -10.07 0.18
C VAL A 105 6.57 -10.27 1.21
N GLY A 106 6.78 -9.31 2.10
CA GLY A 106 7.76 -9.41 3.18
C GLY A 106 7.57 -10.62 4.09
N MET A 107 6.35 -11.21 4.16
CA MET A 107 6.11 -12.41 4.97
C MET A 107 6.69 -13.70 4.35
N LEU A 108 6.92 -13.75 3.03
CA LEU A 108 7.37 -14.95 2.33
C LEU A 108 8.66 -15.54 2.91
N LYS A 109 9.61 -14.70 3.34
CA LYS A 109 10.87 -15.12 3.94
C LYS A 109 10.69 -15.88 5.27
N TYR A 110 9.56 -15.68 5.96
CA TYR A 110 9.21 -16.35 7.22
C TYR A 110 8.38 -17.62 7.04
N LEU A 111 8.02 -17.97 5.80
CA LEU A 111 7.26 -19.18 5.47
C LEU A 111 8.16 -20.39 5.17
N GLN A 112 9.48 -20.22 5.27
CA GLN A 112 10.44 -21.28 5.00
C GLN A 112 10.20 -22.51 5.91
N GLY A 113 10.14 -23.69 5.30
CA GLY A 113 9.98 -24.95 6.01
C GLY A 113 8.55 -25.39 6.27
N LYS A 114 7.55 -24.52 6.10
CA LYS A 114 6.13 -24.86 6.22
C LYS A 114 5.63 -25.65 5.01
N ARG A 115 4.85 -26.69 5.24
CA ARG A 115 4.24 -27.53 4.17
C ARG A 115 2.91 -26.93 3.73
N ILE A 116 2.97 -25.93 2.86
CA ILE A 116 1.83 -25.10 2.45
C ILE A 116 1.75 -24.95 0.93
N THR A 117 0.60 -24.46 0.46
CA THR A 117 0.47 -23.94 -0.89
C THR A 117 0.36 -22.41 -0.82
N ILE A 118 1.25 -21.70 -1.51
CA ILE A 118 1.24 -20.25 -1.63
C ILE A 118 0.72 -19.89 -3.02
N VAL A 119 -0.31 -19.07 -3.08
CA VAL A 119 -0.81 -18.45 -4.32
C VAL A 119 -0.56 -16.96 -4.23
N SER A 120 0.03 -16.36 -5.24
CA SER A 120 0.33 -14.92 -5.21
C SER A 120 0.10 -14.27 -6.57
N SER A 121 -0.33 -13.00 -6.52
CA SER A 121 -0.35 -12.10 -7.66
C SER A 121 0.90 -11.22 -7.75
N SER A 122 1.88 -11.38 -6.86
CA SER A 122 3.12 -10.61 -6.89
C SER A 122 4.17 -11.26 -7.77
N THR A 123 4.76 -10.48 -8.68
CA THR A 123 5.93 -10.92 -9.45
C THR A 123 7.16 -11.13 -8.57
N GLU A 124 7.23 -10.48 -7.41
CA GLU A 124 8.29 -10.68 -6.40
C GLU A 124 8.30 -12.10 -5.79
N LEU A 125 7.23 -12.89 -5.98
CA LEU A 125 7.25 -14.29 -5.58
C LEU A 125 8.44 -15.02 -6.22
N LEU A 126 8.79 -14.69 -7.46
CA LEU A 126 9.90 -15.31 -8.18
C LEU A 126 11.26 -15.04 -7.53
N ASP A 127 11.46 -13.85 -6.98
CA ASP A 127 12.70 -13.45 -6.31
C ASP A 127 12.85 -14.12 -4.93
N ASN A 128 11.75 -14.61 -4.37
CA ASN A 128 11.72 -15.30 -3.09
C ASN A 128 11.82 -16.82 -3.21
N LEU A 129 11.87 -17.38 -4.43
CA LEU A 129 12.01 -18.82 -4.63
C LEU A 129 13.46 -19.31 -4.48
N PRO A 130 13.67 -20.55 -4.03
CA PRO A 130 12.67 -21.51 -3.57
C PRO A 130 12.23 -21.25 -2.11
N ILE A 131 10.94 -21.41 -1.85
CA ILE A 131 10.44 -21.47 -0.46
C ILE A 131 10.37 -22.97 -0.10
N LYS A 132 11.26 -23.39 0.79
CA LYS A 132 11.42 -24.81 1.16
C LYS A 132 10.11 -25.40 1.70
N ASN A 133 9.73 -26.57 1.17
CA ASN A 133 8.53 -27.34 1.50
C ASN A 133 7.20 -26.67 1.08
N ALA A 134 7.22 -25.51 0.43
CA ALA A 134 6.01 -24.89 -0.08
C ALA A 134 5.83 -25.14 -1.58
N LYS A 135 4.58 -25.36 -2.01
CA LYS A 135 4.16 -25.27 -3.40
C LYS A 135 3.81 -23.81 -3.68
N CYS A 136 4.45 -23.17 -4.67
CA CYS A 136 4.20 -21.81 -5.06
C CYS A 136 3.48 -21.74 -6.41
N ILE A 137 2.41 -20.95 -6.48
CA ILE A 137 1.63 -20.66 -7.68
C ILE A 137 1.64 -19.15 -7.89
N LEU A 138 2.26 -18.71 -8.99
CA LEU A 138 2.13 -17.33 -9.46
C LEU A 138 0.91 -17.25 -10.38
N LEU A 139 0.00 -16.31 -10.08
CA LEU A 139 -1.16 -16.05 -10.92
C LEU A 139 -0.73 -15.45 -12.27
N GLY A 140 -1.43 -15.81 -13.32
CA GLY A 140 -1.25 -15.23 -14.65
C GLY A 140 -2.15 -14.02 -14.88
N GLY A 141 -1.78 -13.16 -15.81
CA GLY A 141 -2.55 -11.98 -16.17
C GLY A 141 -1.70 -10.85 -16.75
N GLU A 142 -2.22 -9.63 -16.69
CA GLU A 142 -1.51 -8.42 -17.07
C GLU A 142 -0.56 -8.00 -15.95
N VAL A 143 0.72 -7.80 -16.26
CA VAL A 143 1.72 -7.34 -15.29
C VAL A 143 1.71 -5.82 -15.20
N ARG A 144 1.58 -5.28 -14.00
CA ARG A 144 1.83 -3.88 -13.67
C ARG A 144 3.18 -3.75 -13.00
N ASP A 145 4.15 -3.24 -13.74
CA ASP A 145 5.55 -3.13 -13.30
C ASP A 145 5.72 -2.22 -12.08
N ASP A 146 5.01 -1.08 -12.06
CA ASP A 146 5.07 -0.09 -10.98
C ASP A 146 4.55 -0.62 -9.64
N LEU A 147 3.70 -1.64 -9.67
CA LEU A 147 3.13 -2.30 -8.48
C LEU A 147 3.68 -3.71 -8.27
N GLU A 148 4.51 -4.25 -9.16
CA GLU A 148 4.99 -5.64 -9.15
C GLU A 148 3.83 -6.64 -8.97
N SER A 149 2.69 -6.37 -9.63
CA SER A 149 1.42 -7.04 -9.45
C SER A 149 0.85 -7.57 -10.76
N VAL A 150 0.23 -8.76 -10.70
CA VAL A 150 -0.52 -9.33 -11.80
C VAL A 150 -2.00 -9.07 -11.61
N LEU A 151 -2.67 -8.56 -12.64
CA LEU A 151 -4.05 -8.09 -12.63
C LEU A 151 -4.83 -8.56 -13.87
N GLY A 152 -6.11 -8.22 -13.89
CA GLY A 152 -7.00 -8.36 -15.04
C GLY A 152 -7.87 -9.60 -14.99
N ALA A 153 -8.72 -9.76 -16.01
CA ALA A 153 -9.77 -10.78 -16.06
C ALA A 153 -9.25 -12.22 -15.92
N LEU A 154 -8.04 -12.50 -16.45
CA LEU A 154 -7.42 -13.82 -16.31
C LEU A 154 -7.06 -14.10 -14.84
N THR A 155 -6.45 -13.12 -14.17
CA THR A 155 -6.11 -13.20 -12.73
C THR A 155 -7.36 -13.41 -11.88
N GLU A 156 -8.40 -12.59 -12.13
CA GLU A 156 -9.69 -12.68 -11.44
C GLU A 156 -10.33 -14.07 -11.63
N LYS A 157 -10.32 -14.59 -12.87
CA LYS A 157 -10.83 -15.93 -13.18
C LYS A 157 -10.07 -17.03 -12.45
N MET A 158 -8.73 -16.96 -12.43
CA MET A 158 -7.90 -17.93 -11.71
C MET A 158 -8.21 -17.94 -10.21
N ILE A 159 -8.35 -16.76 -9.58
CA ILE A 159 -8.71 -16.64 -8.17
C ILE A 159 -10.09 -17.25 -7.91
N SER A 160 -11.06 -16.97 -8.76
CA SER A 160 -12.45 -17.46 -8.61
C SER A 160 -12.56 -18.99 -8.67
N ASP A 161 -11.59 -19.67 -9.26
CA ASP A 161 -11.53 -21.14 -9.33
C ASP A 161 -10.76 -21.76 -8.15
N MET A 162 -10.28 -20.94 -7.19
CA MET A 162 -9.48 -21.38 -6.04
C MET A 162 -10.21 -21.05 -4.73
N TYR A 163 -9.79 -21.70 -3.64
CA TYR A 163 -10.25 -21.40 -2.30
C TYR A 163 -9.06 -21.40 -1.33
N PHE A 164 -9.02 -20.41 -0.44
CA PHE A 164 -7.90 -20.18 0.46
C PHE A 164 -8.30 -20.40 1.93
N ASP A 165 -7.44 -21.05 2.70
CA ASP A 165 -7.62 -21.11 4.15
C ASP A 165 -7.39 -19.75 4.77
N LYS A 166 -6.37 -19.02 4.30
CA LYS A 166 -6.04 -17.68 4.77
C LYS A 166 -5.60 -16.80 3.60
N ALA A 167 -6.08 -15.56 3.57
CA ALA A 167 -5.61 -14.54 2.64
C ALA A 167 -4.93 -13.42 3.40
N PHE A 168 -3.77 -13.01 2.90
CA PHE A 168 -3.00 -11.88 3.40
C PHE A 168 -2.96 -10.80 2.34
N ILE A 169 -3.69 -9.71 2.54
CA ILE A 169 -3.83 -8.63 1.57
C ILE A 169 -3.29 -7.31 2.12
N GLY A 170 -2.73 -6.50 1.23
CA GLY A 170 -2.32 -5.13 1.53
C GLY A 170 -3.36 -4.12 1.11
N ALA A 171 -3.28 -2.90 1.67
CA ALA A 171 -4.10 -1.77 1.24
C ALA A 171 -3.37 -0.44 1.43
N ASN A 172 -3.99 0.65 0.93
CA ASN A 172 -3.39 1.98 0.96
C ASN A 172 -3.94 2.83 2.11
N GLY A 173 -5.10 2.48 2.65
CA GLY A 173 -5.69 3.16 3.79
C GLY A 173 -6.84 2.40 4.42
N TYR A 174 -7.19 2.78 5.65
CA TYR A 174 -8.34 2.24 6.36
C TYR A 174 -9.00 3.27 7.27
N ILE A 175 -10.31 3.15 7.39
CA ILE A 175 -11.16 3.92 8.30
C ILE A 175 -11.85 2.92 9.22
N PRO A 176 -11.64 2.97 10.56
CA PRO A 176 -12.19 1.97 11.49
C PRO A 176 -13.71 1.79 11.42
N ASP A 177 -14.46 2.91 11.27
CA ASP A 177 -15.92 2.90 11.12
C ASP A 177 -16.37 2.99 9.65
N GLY A 178 -15.49 2.65 8.71
CA GLY A 178 -15.70 2.79 7.27
C GLY A 178 -15.28 1.57 6.49
N GLY A 179 -14.05 1.53 6.00
CA GLY A 179 -13.60 0.44 5.13
C GLY A 179 -12.11 0.42 4.89
N ILE A 180 -11.72 -0.50 4.03
CA ILE A 180 -10.38 -0.70 3.50
C ILE A 180 -10.33 -0.09 2.10
N TYR A 181 -9.25 0.62 1.77
CA TYR A 181 -9.14 1.41 0.55
C TYR A 181 -7.85 1.14 -0.22
N THR A 182 -7.93 1.21 -1.56
CA THR A 182 -6.78 1.13 -2.48
C THR A 182 -6.93 2.13 -3.61
N TYR A 183 -5.82 2.51 -4.29
CA TYR A 183 -5.88 3.51 -5.36
C TYR A 183 -6.39 2.95 -6.69
N ASP A 184 -6.14 1.68 -6.99
CA ASP A 184 -6.51 1.06 -8.26
C ASP A 184 -7.79 0.22 -8.10
N ASP A 185 -8.79 0.45 -8.95
CA ASP A 185 -10.06 -0.27 -8.93
C ASP A 185 -9.93 -1.75 -9.32
N ARG A 186 -8.96 -2.09 -10.15
CA ARG A 186 -8.66 -3.49 -10.51
C ARG A 186 -8.03 -4.23 -9.32
N GLU A 187 -7.15 -3.54 -8.57
CA GLU A 187 -6.63 -4.05 -7.29
C GLU A 187 -7.78 -4.27 -6.29
N ALA A 188 -8.69 -3.29 -6.19
CA ALA A 188 -9.86 -3.41 -5.31
C ALA A 188 -10.70 -4.63 -5.67
N ARG A 189 -11.04 -4.80 -6.95
CA ARG A 189 -11.83 -5.94 -7.44
C ARG A 189 -11.14 -7.28 -7.16
N LYS A 190 -9.85 -7.39 -7.46
CA LYS A 190 -9.06 -8.59 -7.15
C LYS A 190 -9.14 -8.96 -5.66
N LYS A 191 -8.97 -7.96 -4.76
CA LYS A 191 -9.02 -8.17 -3.32
C LYS A 191 -10.41 -8.60 -2.82
N VAL A 192 -11.48 -8.09 -3.42
CA VAL A 192 -12.86 -8.54 -3.13
C VAL A 192 -13.01 -10.02 -3.48
N ILE A 193 -12.59 -10.44 -4.69
CA ILE A 193 -12.69 -11.84 -5.11
C ILE A 193 -11.86 -12.74 -4.17
N VAL A 194 -10.66 -12.34 -3.82
CA VAL A 194 -9.81 -13.07 -2.86
C VAL A 194 -10.54 -13.23 -1.52
N LYS A 195 -11.15 -12.16 -1.00
CA LYS A 195 -11.91 -12.19 0.25
C LYS A 195 -13.05 -13.19 0.17
N ASP A 196 -13.84 -13.14 -0.90
CA ASP A 196 -15.02 -14.00 -1.08
C ASP A 196 -14.65 -15.50 -1.23
N HIS A 197 -13.40 -15.79 -1.60
CA HIS A 197 -12.84 -17.12 -1.76
C HIS A 197 -11.88 -17.54 -0.62
N SER A 198 -11.97 -16.90 0.55
CA SER A 198 -11.09 -17.17 1.70
C SER A 198 -11.88 -17.44 2.97
N LYS A 199 -11.43 -18.40 3.80
CA LYS A 199 -12.02 -18.64 5.14
C LYS A 199 -11.75 -17.50 6.08
N VAL A 200 -10.50 -16.98 6.08
CA VAL A 200 -10.07 -15.88 6.94
C VAL A 200 -9.25 -14.91 6.10
N VAL A 201 -9.55 -13.63 6.25
CA VAL A 201 -8.83 -12.55 5.55
C VAL A 201 -8.11 -11.68 6.58
N TYR A 202 -6.82 -11.52 6.36
CA TYR A 202 -5.97 -10.61 7.12
C TYR A 202 -5.56 -9.44 6.24
N VAL A 203 -5.72 -8.22 6.76
CA VAL A 203 -5.24 -7.00 6.10
C VAL A 203 -3.99 -6.52 6.82
N LEU A 204 -2.89 -6.43 6.10
CA LEU A 204 -1.58 -6.07 6.61
C LEU A 204 -1.29 -4.60 6.29
N MET A 205 -1.32 -3.74 7.29
CA MET A 205 -1.08 -2.31 7.13
C MET A 205 -0.37 -1.74 8.36
N ASP A 206 0.61 -0.89 8.14
CA ASP A 206 1.18 -0.07 9.20
C ASP A 206 0.21 1.03 9.64
N THR A 207 0.38 1.50 10.89
CA THR A 207 -0.53 2.50 11.50
C THR A 207 -0.56 3.83 10.77
N SER A 208 0.44 4.14 9.94
CA SER A 208 0.42 5.34 9.10
C SER A 208 -0.72 5.35 8.07
N LYS A 209 -1.34 4.19 7.81
CA LYS A 209 -2.49 4.03 6.90
C LYS A 209 -3.83 4.31 7.56
N LYS A 210 -3.87 4.49 8.88
CA LYS A 210 -5.08 4.79 9.64
C LYS A 210 -5.65 6.15 9.26
N ASN A 211 -6.99 6.21 9.17
CA ASN A 211 -7.75 7.40 8.79
C ASN A 211 -7.37 7.98 7.42
N LYS A 212 -6.93 7.12 6.49
CA LYS A 212 -6.67 7.47 5.10
C LYS A 212 -7.67 6.81 4.17
N TYR A 213 -8.16 7.61 3.22
CA TYR A 213 -8.93 7.14 2.08
C TYR A 213 -8.01 6.94 0.88
N ALA A 214 -8.45 6.08 -0.05
CA ALA A 214 -7.92 6.01 -1.40
C ALA A 214 -9.10 5.93 -2.38
N PHE A 215 -8.84 5.93 -3.68
CA PHE A 215 -9.86 6.08 -4.71
C PHE A 215 -10.97 5.00 -4.62
N SER A 216 -10.59 3.74 -4.40
CA SER A 216 -11.52 2.61 -4.40
C SER A 216 -11.67 2.02 -3.01
N LYS A 217 -12.91 1.89 -2.53
CA LYS A 217 -13.24 1.07 -1.37
C LYS A 217 -13.19 -0.40 -1.77
N VAL A 218 -12.47 -1.21 -0.99
CA VAL A 218 -12.36 -2.65 -1.21
C VAL A 218 -13.53 -3.37 -0.54
N PHE A 219 -13.67 -3.22 0.78
CA PHE A 219 -14.76 -3.79 1.59
C PHE A 219 -14.85 -3.06 2.95
N ASP A 220 -15.85 -3.42 3.76
CA ASP A 220 -16.03 -2.84 5.09
C ASP A 220 -14.93 -3.28 6.07
N PHE A 221 -14.55 -2.40 6.99
CA PHE A 221 -13.45 -2.65 7.91
C PHE A 221 -13.65 -3.94 8.74
N GLY A 222 -14.88 -4.27 9.13
CA GLY A 222 -15.22 -5.45 9.93
C GLY A 222 -15.20 -6.78 9.17
N GLU A 223 -14.96 -6.79 7.86
CA GLU A 223 -14.95 -8.01 7.04
C GLU A 223 -13.60 -8.72 7.03
N ALA A 224 -12.57 -8.16 7.68
CA ALA A 224 -11.24 -8.74 7.76
C ALA A 224 -10.57 -8.43 9.11
N ILE A 225 -9.53 -9.17 9.43
CA ILE A 225 -8.72 -8.96 10.63
C ILE A 225 -7.53 -8.08 10.26
N LEU A 226 -7.43 -6.90 10.88
CA LEU A 226 -6.29 -6.02 10.68
C LEU A 226 -5.08 -6.50 11.49
N ILE A 227 -3.92 -6.53 10.84
CA ILE A 227 -2.61 -6.75 11.49
C ILE A 227 -1.78 -5.50 11.32
N THR A 228 -1.36 -4.90 12.43
CA THR A 228 -0.44 -3.75 12.48
C THR A 228 0.82 -4.10 13.27
N GLU A 229 1.78 -3.17 13.28
CA GLU A 229 2.99 -3.26 14.12
C GLU A 229 2.68 -3.13 15.61
N GLU A 230 1.59 -2.44 15.98
CA GLU A 230 1.19 -2.27 17.38
C GLU A 230 0.86 -3.63 18.04
N GLU A 231 1.13 -3.75 19.33
CA GLU A 231 0.70 -4.90 20.10
C GLU A 231 -0.83 -4.93 20.19
N ASP A 232 -1.43 -6.10 19.99
CA ASP A 232 -2.85 -6.31 20.24
C ASP A 232 -3.14 -6.08 21.73
N ASN A 233 -3.52 -4.87 22.08
CA ASN A 233 -4.15 -4.62 23.39
C ASN A 233 -5.55 -5.27 23.39
N ARG A 234 -5.59 -6.56 23.64
CA ARG A 234 -6.82 -7.30 23.98
C ARG A 234 -7.20 -7.09 25.43
#